data_9fa7c9e05e60988709e25fa314019958
#
_entry.id   9fa7c9e05e60988709e25fa314019958
#
_cell.length_a   1.000
_cell.length_b   1.000
_cell.length_c   1.000
_cell.angle_alpha   90.00
_cell.angle_beta   90.00
_cell.angle_gamma   90.00
#
_symmetry.space_group_name_H-M   'P 1'
#
loop_
_entity.id
_entity.type
_entity.pdbx_description
1 polymer ?
#
loop_
_entity_poly.entity_id
_entity_poly.type
_entity_poly.pdbx_seq_one_letter_code
_entity_poly.pdbx_strand_id
1 'polypeptide(L)'
;HILALDTAQEDCGAAILLADGSLFMHVEHVGSRHSERLLPMVRDLIHEAGIEKTDLGLIAFGEGPGSFTGLRVACGAAQGLAWALEVPVAQVSNLEALAEWLRETHLEAVRPGTRIAVLNDARMHECYAGMWRVPAAAEDRLERLDGPVLVAPEDAQTYLERFKADMLCGSGSKVYSEAMKIRSDGGIRMVNAADSHPDAIARIARRMALSGGTIRPELAHPVYVRNRVALTMAERAAGERL
;
A
#
# COMPACT_ATOMS: atom_id res chain seq x y z
N HIS A 1 7.70 -1.42 19.49
CA HIS A 1 7.77 -2.18 18.24
C HIS A 1 6.48 -1.97 17.44
N ILE A 2 6.54 -2.16 16.14
CA ILE A 2 5.42 -1.92 15.22
C ILE A 2 5.19 -3.20 14.42
N LEU A 3 3.96 -3.70 14.41
CA LEU A 3 3.52 -4.76 13.51
C LEU A 3 2.78 -4.12 12.32
N ALA A 4 3.19 -4.45 11.10
CA ALA A 4 2.54 -4.01 9.86
C ALA A 4 1.97 -5.21 9.10
N LEU A 5 0.75 -5.05 8.55
CA LEU A 5 -0.01 -6.07 7.85
C LEU A 5 -0.38 -5.59 6.45
N ASP A 6 -0.21 -6.44 5.44
CA ASP A 6 -0.61 -6.15 4.07
C ASP A 6 -1.23 -7.37 3.40
N THR A 7 -2.45 -7.22 2.94
CA THR A 7 -3.21 -8.22 2.20
C THR A 7 -4.00 -7.60 1.05
N ALA A 8 -3.52 -6.45 0.56
CA ALA A 8 -4.23 -5.66 -0.45
C ALA A 8 -4.21 -6.28 -1.85
N GLN A 9 -3.27 -7.16 -2.14
CA GLN A 9 -3.10 -7.85 -3.42
C GLN A 9 -3.14 -9.38 -3.24
N GLU A 10 -2.56 -10.15 -4.15
CA GLU A 10 -2.52 -11.62 -4.08
C GLU A 10 -1.46 -12.13 -3.07
N ASP A 11 -0.55 -11.26 -2.67
CA ASP A 11 0.43 -11.55 -1.64
C ASP A 11 -0.12 -11.21 -0.25
N CYS A 12 0.28 -12.03 0.72
CA CYS A 12 0.05 -11.82 2.14
C CYS A 12 1.39 -11.42 2.76
N GLY A 13 1.46 -10.23 3.33
CA GLY A 13 2.66 -9.71 3.93
C GLY A 13 2.47 -9.27 5.38
N ALA A 14 3.48 -9.49 6.20
CA ALA A 14 3.59 -8.91 7.53
C ALA A 14 5.04 -8.52 7.83
N ALA A 15 5.23 -7.47 8.63
CA ALA A 15 6.54 -7.05 9.09
C ALA A 15 6.49 -6.59 10.55
N ILE A 16 7.60 -6.80 11.27
CA ILE A 16 7.83 -6.25 12.60
C ILE A 16 9.05 -5.31 12.51
N LEU A 17 8.82 -4.04 12.81
CA LEU A 17 9.85 -3.03 12.94
C LEU A 17 10.13 -2.80 14.43
N LEU A 18 11.33 -3.16 14.89
CA LEU A 18 11.74 -2.97 16.26
C LEU A 18 12.11 -1.49 16.55
N ALA A 19 12.19 -1.15 17.82
CA ALA A 19 12.53 0.20 18.25
C ALA A 19 13.96 0.62 17.84
N ASP A 20 14.88 -0.33 17.76
CA ASP A 20 16.25 -0.13 17.30
C ASP A 20 16.40 0.01 15.78
N GLY A 21 15.31 -0.21 15.02
CA GLY A 21 15.29 -0.16 13.56
C GLY A 21 15.45 -1.51 12.87
N SER A 22 15.69 -2.59 13.62
CA SER A 22 15.72 -3.95 13.06
C SER A 22 14.36 -4.31 12.48
N LEU A 23 14.36 -4.99 11.33
CA LEU A 23 13.16 -5.33 10.58
C LEU A 23 13.12 -6.83 10.28
N PHE A 24 11.99 -7.45 10.61
CA PHE A 24 11.65 -8.83 10.26
C PHE A 24 10.43 -8.79 9.34
N MET A 25 10.44 -9.54 8.25
CA MET A 25 9.38 -9.47 7.25
C MET A 25 9.17 -10.82 6.56
N HIS A 26 7.90 -11.20 6.43
CA HIS A 26 7.48 -12.29 5.56
C HIS A 26 6.50 -11.79 4.51
N VAL A 27 6.65 -12.26 3.28
CA VAL A 27 5.70 -12.08 2.17
C VAL A 27 5.53 -13.42 1.47
N GLU A 28 4.30 -13.84 1.27
CA GLU A 28 3.93 -15.10 0.64
C GLU A 28 2.82 -14.89 -0.38
N HIS A 29 2.97 -15.45 -1.58
CA HIS A 29 1.89 -15.45 -2.56
C HIS A 29 0.83 -16.48 -2.16
N VAL A 30 -0.35 -16.00 -1.78
CA VAL A 30 -1.42 -16.85 -1.21
C VAL A 30 -2.71 -16.87 -2.03
N GLY A 31 -2.83 -15.98 -3.03
CA GLY A 31 -4.05 -15.80 -3.80
C GLY A 31 -5.21 -15.35 -2.90
N SER A 32 -6.18 -16.23 -2.63
CA SER A 32 -7.35 -15.91 -1.79
C SER A 32 -7.24 -16.35 -0.32
N ARG A 33 -6.11 -16.95 0.10
CA ARG A 33 -5.97 -17.58 1.44
C ARG A 33 -5.42 -16.64 2.52
N HIS A 34 -5.57 -15.33 2.39
CA HIS A 34 -5.06 -14.34 3.34
C HIS A 34 -5.50 -14.59 4.78
N SER A 35 -6.78 -14.90 5.00
CA SER A 35 -7.33 -15.16 6.34
C SER A 35 -6.73 -16.39 7.04
N GLU A 36 -6.24 -17.37 6.26
CA GLU A 36 -5.59 -18.55 6.79
C GLU A 36 -4.11 -18.32 7.13
N ARG A 37 -3.45 -17.42 6.38
CA ARG A 37 -2.00 -17.23 6.44
C ARG A 37 -1.53 -16.06 7.30
N LEU A 38 -2.30 -14.99 7.40
CA LEU A 38 -1.85 -13.75 8.03
C LEU A 38 -1.49 -13.92 9.52
N LEU A 39 -2.37 -14.48 10.34
CA LEU A 39 -2.10 -14.63 11.77
C LEU A 39 -1.01 -15.68 12.09
N PRO A 40 -0.92 -16.83 11.42
CA PRO A 40 0.26 -17.69 11.51
C PRO A 40 1.57 -16.96 11.18
N MET A 41 1.61 -16.18 10.10
CA MET A 41 2.78 -15.38 9.72
C MET A 41 3.18 -14.37 10.81
N VAL A 42 2.21 -13.68 11.41
CA VAL A 42 2.45 -12.76 12.54
C VAL A 42 3.06 -13.48 13.73
N ARG A 43 2.53 -14.67 14.09
CA ARG A 43 3.10 -15.47 15.18
C ARG A 43 4.54 -15.84 14.93
N ASP A 44 4.84 -16.31 13.71
CA ASP A 44 6.19 -16.73 13.34
C ASP A 44 7.17 -15.55 13.37
N LEU A 45 6.75 -14.37 12.89
CA LEU A 45 7.54 -13.13 12.97
C LEU A 45 7.81 -12.66 14.42
N ILE A 46 6.84 -12.74 15.32
CA ILE A 46 7.02 -12.43 16.75
C ILE A 46 8.11 -13.32 17.34
N HIS A 47 8.07 -14.61 17.04
CA HIS A 47 9.08 -15.58 17.50
C HIS A 47 10.47 -15.27 16.91
N GLU A 48 10.57 -14.99 15.61
CA GLU A 48 11.83 -14.64 14.94
C GLU A 48 12.43 -13.34 15.47
N ALA A 49 11.58 -12.34 15.75
CA ALA A 49 12.01 -11.06 16.32
C ALA A 49 12.42 -11.18 17.80
N GLY A 50 12.17 -12.31 18.45
CA GLY A 50 12.52 -12.55 19.85
C GLY A 50 11.80 -11.64 20.84
N ILE A 51 10.57 -11.25 20.50
CA ILE A 51 9.73 -10.35 21.33
C ILE A 51 8.46 -11.07 21.82
N GLU A 52 7.83 -10.51 22.82
CA GLU A 52 6.49 -10.90 23.20
C GLU A 52 5.45 -10.04 22.46
N LYS A 53 4.24 -10.57 22.27
CA LYS A 53 3.15 -9.80 21.61
C LYS A 53 2.81 -8.51 22.37
N THR A 54 3.01 -8.48 23.67
CA THR A 54 2.81 -7.32 24.54
C THR A 54 3.85 -6.22 24.37
N ASP A 55 4.95 -6.49 23.67
CA ASP A 55 5.96 -5.49 23.34
C ASP A 55 5.57 -4.64 22.10
N LEU A 56 4.52 -5.05 21.39
CA LEU A 56 3.98 -4.29 20.27
C LEU A 56 3.25 -3.05 20.79
N GLY A 57 3.69 -1.87 20.36
CA GLY A 57 3.10 -0.57 20.75
C GLY A 57 2.28 0.10 19.66
N LEU A 58 2.24 -0.49 18.45
CA LEU A 58 1.49 0.02 17.31
C LEU A 58 1.19 -1.11 16.33
N ILE A 59 -0.04 -1.17 15.84
CA ILE A 59 -0.42 -2.04 14.73
C ILE A 59 -0.69 -1.17 13.51
N ALA A 60 -0.08 -1.50 12.37
CA ALA A 60 -0.29 -0.82 11.11
C ALA A 60 -0.89 -1.78 10.07
N PHE A 61 -1.64 -1.26 9.12
CA PHE A 61 -2.13 -2.05 8.01
C PHE A 61 -2.29 -1.23 6.73
N GLY A 62 -2.19 -1.92 5.59
CA GLY A 62 -2.52 -1.36 4.29
C GLY A 62 -4.02 -1.14 4.17
N GLU A 63 -4.44 0.14 4.19
CA GLU A 63 -5.87 0.51 4.15
C GLU A 63 -6.49 0.39 2.74
N GLY A 64 -5.64 0.26 1.71
CA GLY A 64 -6.02 0.28 0.31
C GLY A 64 -5.34 1.39 -0.50
N PRO A 65 -5.71 1.49 -1.77
CA PRO A 65 -6.64 0.65 -2.51
C PRO A 65 -6.11 -0.76 -2.80
N GLY A 66 -7.03 -1.70 -3.01
CA GLY A 66 -6.68 -3.10 -3.28
C GLY A 66 -7.89 -4.03 -3.29
N SER A 67 -7.63 -5.32 -3.12
CA SER A 67 -8.64 -6.37 -3.05
C SER A 67 -9.64 -6.14 -1.92
N PHE A 68 -10.92 -6.13 -2.25
CA PHE A 68 -12.01 -5.91 -1.30
C PHE A 68 -12.00 -6.87 -0.09
N THR A 69 -11.74 -8.14 -0.34
CA THR A 69 -11.64 -9.16 0.72
C THR A 69 -10.33 -9.02 1.49
N GLY A 70 -9.22 -8.85 0.77
CA GLY A 70 -7.91 -8.70 1.37
C GLY A 70 -7.85 -7.52 2.34
N LEU A 71 -8.30 -6.33 1.92
CA LEU A 71 -8.32 -5.14 2.78
C LEU A 71 -9.08 -5.36 4.09
N ARG A 72 -10.18 -6.12 4.06
CA ARG A 72 -10.93 -6.45 5.28
C ARG A 72 -10.20 -7.42 6.18
N VAL A 73 -9.41 -8.34 5.62
CA VAL A 73 -8.60 -9.28 6.41
C VAL A 73 -7.54 -8.51 7.18
N ALA A 74 -6.76 -7.63 6.54
CA ALA A 74 -5.76 -6.81 7.21
C ALA A 74 -6.38 -5.88 8.26
N CYS A 75 -7.46 -5.17 7.89
CA CYS A 75 -8.15 -4.25 8.78
C CYS A 75 -8.71 -4.97 10.02
N GLY A 76 -9.43 -6.09 9.84
CA GLY A 76 -10.00 -6.85 10.95
C GLY A 76 -8.94 -7.46 11.86
N ALA A 77 -7.83 -7.97 11.29
CA ALA A 77 -6.71 -8.45 12.08
C ALA A 77 -6.04 -7.31 12.86
N ALA A 78 -5.82 -6.13 12.22
CA ALA A 78 -5.24 -4.97 12.89
C ALA A 78 -6.14 -4.47 14.03
N GLN A 79 -7.45 -4.35 13.79
CA GLN A 79 -8.42 -3.97 14.82
C GLN A 79 -8.40 -4.94 16.02
N GLY A 80 -8.49 -6.25 15.75
CA GLY A 80 -8.53 -7.27 16.78
C GLY A 80 -7.25 -7.32 17.63
N LEU A 81 -6.09 -7.26 16.98
CA LEU A 81 -4.79 -7.25 17.67
C LEU A 81 -4.61 -5.95 18.47
N ALA A 82 -4.88 -4.80 17.86
CA ALA A 82 -4.72 -3.51 18.55
C ALA A 82 -5.68 -3.34 19.72
N TRP A 83 -6.92 -3.84 19.59
CA TRP A 83 -7.88 -3.84 20.69
C TRP A 83 -7.43 -4.73 21.84
N ALA A 84 -6.96 -5.95 21.54
CA ALA A 84 -6.51 -6.89 22.58
C ALA A 84 -5.24 -6.43 23.29
N LEU A 85 -4.39 -5.64 22.64
CA LEU A 85 -3.14 -5.10 23.18
C LEU A 85 -3.29 -3.68 23.74
N GLU A 86 -4.46 -3.05 23.58
CA GLU A 86 -4.74 -1.67 23.97
C GLU A 86 -3.78 -0.65 23.35
N VAL A 87 -3.41 -0.88 22.06
CA VAL A 87 -2.48 -0.03 21.30
C VAL A 87 -3.20 0.68 20.14
N PRO A 88 -2.67 1.81 19.65
CA PRO A 88 -3.23 2.50 18.50
C PRO A 88 -3.03 1.75 17.19
N VAL A 89 -3.73 2.22 16.14
CA VAL A 89 -3.63 1.73 14.77
C VAL A 89 -3.13 2.84 13.84
N ALA A 90 -2.26 2.48 12.88
CA ALA A 90 -1.89 3.31 11.74
C ALA A 90 -2.50 2.74 10.46
N GLN A 91 -3.27 3.56 9.74
CA GLN A 91 -3.80 3.25 8.42
C GLN A 91 -2.86 3.83 7.35
N VAL A 92 -2.33 2.98 6.50
CA VAL A 92 -1.33 3.38 5.49
C VAL A 92 -1.85 3.06 4.10
N SER A 93 -1.81 4.04 3.20
CA SER A 93 -2.15 3.80 1.80
C SER A 93 -1.19 2.79 1.17
N ASN A 94 -1.71 1.75 0.52
CA ASN A 94 -0.89 0.78 -0.20
C ASN A 94 -0.11 1.41 -1.36
N LEU A 95 -0.65 2.46 -1.99
CA LEU A 95 0.10 3.20 -3.01
C LEU A 95 1.23 4.03 -2.39
N GLU A 96 1.02 4.63 -1.20
CA GLU A 96 2.09 5.32 -0.47
C GLU A 96 3.20 4.34 -0.05
N ALA A 97 2.82 3.14 0.38
CA ALA A 97 3.80 2.10 0.73
C ALA A 97 4.70 1.73 -0.46
N LEU A 98 4.16 1.64 -1.67
CA LEU A 98 4.95 1.44 -2.88
C LEU A 98 5.89 2.61 -3.20
N ALA A 99 5.40 3.84 -3.06
CA ALA A 99 6.23 5.03 -3.25
C ALA A 99 7.36 5.12 -2.20
N GLU A 100 7.06 4.76 -0.95
CA GLU A 100 8.03 4.70 0.14
C GLU A 100 9.08 3.61 -0.08
N TRP A 101 8.65 2.41 -0.48
CA TRP A 101 9.58 1.34 -0.84
C TRP A 101 10.54 1.78 -1.95
N LEU A 102 10.03 2.47 -2.98
CA LEU A 102 10.88 2.99 -4.05
C LEU A 102 11.88 4.02 -3.52
N ARG A 103 11.44 4.91 -2.62
CA ARG A 103 12.32 5.89 -1.96
C ARG A 103 13.47 5.21 -1.21
N GLU A 104 13.19 4.15 -0.47
CA GLU A 104 14.17 3.46 0.38
C GLU A 104 15.13 2.57 -0.43
N THR A 105 14.67 1.99 -1.54
CA THR A 105 15.46 1.04 -2.33
C THR A 105 16.26 1.66 -3.47
N HIS A 106 15.91 2.89 -3.88
CA HIS A 106 16.52 3.57 -5.03
C HIS A 106 17.14 4.92 -4.65
N LEU A 107 17.86 4.95 -3.53
CA LEU A 107 18.46 6.15 -2.93
C LEU A 107 19.33 6.99 -3.89
N GLU A 108 19.98 6.35 -4.86
CA GLU A 108 20.78 7.08 -5.86
C GLU A 108 19.95 7.86 -6.87
N ALA A 109 18.73 7.40 -7.15
CA ALA A 109 17.83 8.00 -8.12
C ALA A 109 16.80 8.93 -7.48
N VAL A 110 16.47 8.69 -6.21
CA VAL A 110 15.45 9.45 -5.48
C VAL A 110 16.12 10.57 -4.68
N ARG A 111 15.75 11.80 -4.95
CA ARG A 111 16.25 13.02 -4.30
C ARG A 111 15.08 13.82 -3.72
N PRO A 112 15.32 14.73 -2.77
CA PRO A 112 14.31 15.71 -2.40
C PRO A 112 13.70 16.39 -3.62
N GLY A 113 12.38 16.46 -3.67
CA GLY A 113 11.61 16.99 -4.79
C GLY A 113 11.24 15.97 -5.88
N THR A 114 11.85 14.78 -5.91
CA THR A 114 11.47 13.69 -6.85
C THR A 114 9.97 13.38 -6.73
N ARG A 115 9.30 13.30 -7.86
CA ARG A 115 7.86 12.98 -7.96
C ARG A 115 7.69 11.52 -8.38
N ILE A 116 7.07 10.76 -7.50
CA ILE A 116 6.86 9.33 -7.67
C ILE A 116 5.39 9.08 -7.97
N ALA A 117 5.11 8.55 -9.15
CA ALA A 117 3.82 8.02 -9.53
C ALA A 117 3.72 6.54 -9.14
N VAL A 118 2.56 6.13 -8.67
CA VAL A 118 2.20 4.72 -8.47
C VAL A 118 0.96 4.42 -9.29
N LEU A 119 1.04 3.41 -10.15
CA LEU A 119 -0.07 2.90 -10.94
C LEU A 119 -0.22 1.39 -10.70
N ASN A 120 -1.19 1.00 -9.88
CA ASN A 120 -1.50 -0.41 -9.61
C ASN A 120 -2.70 -0.88 -10.40
N ASP A 121 -2.65 -2.13 -10.88
CA ASP A 121 -3.79 -2.76 -11.53
C ASP A 121 -5.02 -2.75 -10.59
N ALA A 122 -6.08 -2.09 -11.03
CA ALA A 122 -7.36 -2.05 -10.34
C ALA A 122 -8.37 -3.03 -10.93
N ARG A 123 -7.93 -3.89 -11.87
CA ARG A 123 -8.79 -4.74 -12.69
C ARG A 123 -9.74 -3.90 -13.56
N MET A 124 -10.55 -4.56 -14.39
CA MET A 124 -11.59 -3.90 -15.22
C MET A 124 -11.04 -2.77 -16.10
N HIS A 125 -9.81 -2.95 -16.60
CA HIS A 125 -9.11 -1.98 -17.45
C HIS A 125 -8.92 -0.61 -16.81
N GLU A 126 -8.62 -0.58 -15.51
CA GLU A 126 -8.33 0.63 -14.73
C GLU A 126 -7.09 0.44 -13.86
N CYS A 127 -6.48 1.55 -13.47
CA CYS A 127 -5.39 1.60 -12.49
C CYS A 127 -5.79 2.42 -11.27
N TYR A 128 -5.45 1.93 -10.09
CA TYR A 128 -5.34 2.80 -8.93
C TYR A 128 -4.10 3.66 -9.08
N ALA A 129 -4.28 4.96 -9.08
CA ALA A 129 -3.22 5.94 -9.30
C ALA A 129 -3.03 6.83 -8.07
N GLY A 130 -1.79 7.20 -7.83
CA GLY A 130 -1.43 8.20 -6.84
C GLY A 130 -0.09 8.83 -7.15
N MET A 131 0.15 10.02 -6.59
CA MET A 131 1.34 10.82 -6.82
C MET A 131 1.88 11.37 -5.51
N TRP A 132 3.18 11.20 -5.31
CA TRP A 132 3.89 11.68 -4.13
C TRP A 132 5.12 12.49 -4.51
N ARG A 133 5.52 13.39 -3.62
CA ARG A 133 6.78 14.11 -3.68
C ARG A 133 7.66 13.74 -2.50
N VAL A 134 8.94 13.52 -2.76
CA VAL A 134 9.95 13.27 -1.74
C VAL A 134 10.23 14.55 -0.98
N PRO A 135 10.07 14.59 0.35
CA PRO A 135 10.34 15.76 1.16
C PRO A 135 11.84 16.09 1.25
N ALA A 136 12.15 17.27 1.76
CA ALA A 136 13.54 17.68 1.97
C ALA A 136 14.22 16.90 3.10
N ALA A 137 13.48 16.65 4.19
CA ALA A 137 13.98 15.87 5.31
C ALA A 137 13.65 14.39 5.13
N ALA A 138 14.63 13.51 5.36
CA ALA A 138 14.47 12.07 5.16
C ALA A 138 13.50 11.42 6.17
N GLU A 139 13.36 12.03 7.35
CA GLU A 139 12.45 11.59 8.40
C GLU A 139 10.98 11.92 8.12
N ASP A 140 10.70 12.85 7.20
CA ASP A 140 9.33 13.23 6.86
C ASP A 140 8.66 12.19 5.97
N ARG A 141 7.33 12.10 6.08
CA ARG A 141 6.51 11.31 5.16
C ARG A 141 6.55 11.92 3.77
N LEU A 142 6.35 11.06 2.77
CA LEU A 142 6.10 11.53 1.41
C LEU A 142 4.92 12.50 1.39
N GLU A 143 5.08 13.59 0.66
CA GLU A 143 3.99 14.54 0.44
C GLU A 143 3.07 14.03 -0.67
N ARG A 144 1.82 13.74 -0.32
CA ARG A 144 0.83 13.32 -1.30
C ARG A 144 0.39 14.51 -2.15
N LEU A 145 0.61 14.42 -3.45
CA LEU A 145 0.21 15.43 -4.43
C LEU A 145 -1.16 15.11 -5.04
N ASP A 146 -1.50 13.81 -5.18
CA ASP A 146 -2.79 13.37 -5.73
C ASP A 146 -3.09 11.91 -5.34
N GLY A 147 -4.35 11.53 -5.44
CA GLY A 147 -4.84 10.16 -5.25
C GLY A 147 -5.12 9.75 -3.81
N PRO A 148 -5.57 8.51 -3.61
CA PRO A 148 -5.80 7.49 -4.64
C PRO A 148 -7.01 7.79 -5.53
N VAL A 149 -6.85 7.62 -6.85
CA VAL A 149 -7.89 7.78 -7.87
C VAL A 149 -7.88 6.60 -8.85
N LEU A 150 -8.93 6.46 -9.68
CA LEU A 150 -8.94 5.54 -10.81
C LEU A 150 -8.52 6.29 -12.07
N VAL A 151 -7.64 5.68 -12.86
CA VAL A 151 -7.15 6.20 -14.13
C VAL A 151 -7.22 5.07 -15.18
N ALA A 152 -7.81 5.34 -16.33
CA ALA A 152 -7.75 4.41 -17.44
C ALA A 152 -6.30 4.26 -17.94
N PRO A 153 -5.86 3.06 -18.37
CA PRO A 153 -4.49 2.88 -18.87
C PRO A 153 -4.11 3.85 -19.99
N GLU A 154 -5.05 4.18 -20.87
CA GLU A 154 -4.85 5.12 -21.98
C GLU A 154 -4.57 6.55 -21.52
N ASP A 155 -5.08 6.93 -20.34
CA ASP A 155 -4.90 8.26 -19.73
C ASP A 155 -3.65 8.35 -18.85
N ALA A 156 -2.95 7.21 -18.64
CA ALA A 156 -1.79 7.15 -17.74
C ALA A 156 -0.70 8.17 -18.11
N GLN A 157 -0.37 8.30 -19.40
CA GLN A 157 0.63 9.26 -19.87
C GLN A 157 0.23 10.70 -19.53
N THR A 158 -1.03 11.07 -19.77
CA THR A 158 -1.57 12.40 -19.41
C THR A 158 -1.50 12.66 -17.91
N TYR A 159 -1.84 11.63 -17.10
CA TYR A 159 -1.73 11.71 -15.65
C TYR A 159 -0.28 11.97 -15.20
N LEU A 160 0.68 11.22 -15.74
CA LEU A 160 2.10 11.38 -15.42
C LEU A 160 2.63 12.76 -15.82
N GLU A 161 2.27 13.27 -16.99
CA GLU A 161 2.67 14.60 -17.50
C GLU A 161 2.08 15.73 -16.66
N ARG A 162 0.80 15.63 -16.27
CA ARG A 162 0.13 16.63 -15.42
C ARG A 162 0.89 16.87 -14.14
N PHE A 163 1.41 15.84 -13.50
CA PHE A 163 2.15 15.91 -12.25
C PHE A 163 3.66 15.96 -12.45
N LYS A 164 4.14 15.89 -13.69
CA LYS A 164 5.58 15.86 -14.04
C LYS A 164 6.30 14.75 -13.27
N ALA A 165 5.79 13.53 -13.38
CA ALA A 165 6.37 12.37 -12.71
C ALA A 165 7.82 12.14 -13.16
N ASP A 166 8.73 11.94 -12.22
CA ASP A 166 10.12 11.57 -12.46
C ASP A 166 10.28 10.04 -12.46
N MET A 167 9.48 9.36 -11.63
CA MET A 167 9.53 7.92 -11.46
C MET A 167 8.11 7.32 -11.45
N LEU A 168 8.01 6.09 -11.91
CA LEU A 168 6.78 5.30 -11.95
C LEU A 168 7.04 3.90 -11.40
N CYS A 169 6.21 3.44 -10.48
CA CYS A 169 6.15 2.05 -10.03
C CYS A 169 4.71 1.53 -9.96
N GLY A 170 4.57 0.24 -9.67
CA GLY A 170 3.28 -0.43 -9.53
C GLY A 170 2.97 -1.40 -10.67
N SER A 171 2.07 -2.35 -10.38
CA SER A 171 1.72 -3.47 -11.28
C SER A 171 1.01 -3.05 -12.57
N GLY A 172 0.34 -1.90 -12.57
CA GLY A 172 -0.39 -1.39 -13.74
C GLY A 172 0.48 -1.19 -14.96
N SER A 173 1.71 -0.72 -14.79
CA SER A 173 2.66 -0.54 -15.90
C SER A 173 3.07 -1.84 -16.60
N LYS A 174 3.03 -2.97 -15.87
CA LYS A 174 3.27 -4.30 -16.43
C LYS A 174 2.03 -4.89 -17.08
N VAL A 175 0.87 -4.79 -16.39
CA VAL A 175 -0.40 -5.37 -16.86
C VAL A 175 -0.92 -4.67 -18.11
N TYR A 176 -0.79 -3.35 -18.17
CA TYR A 176 -1.34 -2.52 -19.25
C TYR A 176 -0.27 -1.82 -20.09
N SER A 177 0.93 -2.41 -20.23
CA SER A 177 2.08 -1.80 -20.90
C SER A 177 1.77 -1.29 -22.32
N GLU A 178 0.98 -2.04 -23.09
CA GLU A 178 0.60 -1.67 -24.45
C GLU A 178 -0.43 -0.52 -24.49
N ALA A 179 -1.38 -0.50 -23.56
CA ALA A 179 -2.42 0.52 -23.49
C ALA A 179 -1.89 1.85 -22.95
N MET A 180 -1.03 1.81 -21.95
CA MET A 180 -0.45 3.01 -21.32
C MET A 180 0.46 3.81 -22.25
N LYS A 181 1.14 3.16 -23.18
CA LYS A 181 2.05 3.81 -24.16
C LYS A 181 2.99 4.84 -23.52
N ILE A 182 3.52 4.51 -22.34
CA ILE A 182 4.39 5.42 -21.60
C ILE A 182 5.65 5.65 -22.41
N ARG A 183 5.95 6.91 -22.69
CA ARG A 183 7.06 7.32 -23.50
C ARG A 183 8.38 7.16 -22.76
N SER A 184 9.26 6.31 -23.28
CA SER A 184 10.61 6.10 -22.76
C SER A 184 11.53 7.31 -22.95
N ASP A 185 11.22 8.19 -23.91
CA ASP A 185 11.94 9.45 -24.17
C ASP A 185 11.50 10.60 -23.22
N GLY A 186 10.42 10.41 -22.46
CA GLY A 186 9.87 11.40 -21.53
C GLY A 186 10.63 11.56 -20.20
N GLY A 187 11.74 10.86 -20.00
CA GLY A 187 12.57 10.98 -18.80
C GLY A 187 12.00 10.27 -17.55
N ILE A 188 10.84 9.62 -17.65
CA ILE A 188 10.22 8.89 -16.53
C ILE A 188 10.94 7.56 -16.33
N ARG A 189 11.51 7.36 -15.14
CA ARG A 189 12.15 6.10 -14.78
C ARG A 189 11.11 5.10 -14.25
N MET A 190 10.91 4.01 -14.97
CA MET A 190 10.02 2.92 -14.55
C MET A 190 10.77 1.93 -13.66
N VAL A 191 10.14 1.53 -12.55
CA VAL A 191 10.69 0.56 -11.60
C VAL A 191 9.65 -0.53 -11.35
N ASN A 192 10.05 -1.78 -11.54
CA ASN A 192 9.22 -2.91 -11.17
C ASN A 192 9.21 -3.07 -9.65
N ALA A 193 8.04 -3.08 -9.06
CA ALA A 193 7.83 -3.31 -7.64
C ALA A 193 7.09 -4.63 -7.42
N ALA A 194 7.31 -5.26 -6.27
CA ALA A 194 6.43 -6.31 -5.78
C ALA A 194 5.07 -5.71 -5.39
N ASP A 195 4.07 -6.57 -5.12
CA ASP A 195 2.73 -6.08 -4.84
C ASP A 195 2.51 -5.77 -3.35
N SER A 196 3.32 -6.32 -2.44
CA SER A 196 3.18 -6.14 -1.00
C SER A 196 4.48 -5.63 -0.35
N HIS A 197 4.36 -4.56 0.42
CA HIS A 197 5.48 -3.91 1.12
C HIS A 197 5.14 -3.60 2.58
N PRO A 198 5.00 -4.64 3.44
CA PRO A 198 4.70 -4.44 4.85
C PRO A 198 5.82 -3.71 5.60
N ASP A 199 7.07 -3.79 5.12
CA ASP A 199 8.21 -3.01 5.63
C ASP A 199 8.01 -1.51 5.44
N ALA A 200 7.58 -1.08 4.27
CA ALA A 200 7.26 0.32 3.99
C ALA A 200 6.07 0.80 4.82
N ILE A 201 5.03 -0.04 4.98
CA ILE A 201 3.90 0.25 5.87
C ILE A 201 4.40 0.50 7.30
N ALA A 202 5.30 -0.35 7.82
CA ALA A 202 5.86 -0.19 9.16
C ALA A 202 6.65 1.12 9.33
N ARG A 203 7.46 1.51 8.33
CA ARG A 203 8.22 2.76 8.34
C ARG A 203 7.32 4.00 8.29
N ILE A 204 6.30 3.99 7.44
CA ILE A 204 5.30 5.06 7.38
C ILE A 204 4.55 5.16 8.71
N ALA A 205 4.12 4.03 9.28
CA ALA A 205 3.43 3.97 10.57
C ALA A 205 4.28 4.56 11.71
N ARG A 206 5.60 4.32 11.71
CA ARG A 206 6.52 4.94 12.67
C ARG A 206 6.49 6.48 12.56
N ARG A 207 6.53 7.03 11.35
CA ARG A 207 6.44 8.48 11.14
C ARG A 207 5.07 9.03 11.55
N MET A 208 4.00 8.27 11.26
CA MET A 208 2.64 8.63 11.70
C MET A 208 2.53 8.70 13.22
N ALA A 209 3.11 7.74 13.94
CA ALA A 209 3.10 7.73 15.40
C ALA A 209 3.80 8.97 15.98
N LEU A 210 4.92 9.39 15.39
CA LEU A 210 5.66 10.58 15.81
C LEU A 210 4.91 11.90 15.54
N SER A 211 4.05 11.93 14.51
CA SER A 211 3.27 13.10 14.09
C SER A 211 1.82 13.12 14.59
N GLY A 212 1.40 12.14 15.41
CA GLY A 212 0.03 12.04 15.92
C GLY A 212 -0.98 11.52 14.89
N GLY A 213 -0.53 10.81 13.85
CA GLY A 213 -1.37 10.28 12.76
C GLY A 213 -1.96 8.90 13.03
N THR A 214 -1.95 8.43 14.27
CA THR A 214 -2.55 7.15 14.67
C THR A 214 -3.99 7.34 15.16
N ILE A 215 -4.78 6.27 15.09
CA ILE A 215 -6.18 6.28 15.48
C ILE A 215 -6.48 5.16 16.49
N ARG A 216 -7.63 5.22 17.12
CA ARG A 216 -8.14 4.12 17.95
C ARG A 216 -8.58 2.95 17.08
N PRO A 217 -8.45 1.69 17.54
CA PRO A 217 -8.74 0.49 16.73
C PRO A 217 -10.14 0.49 16.11
N GLU A 218 -11.16 0.94 16.84
CA GLU A 218 -12.55 0.95 16.37
C GLU A 218 -12.82 1.94 15.23
N LEU A 219 -11.91 2.88 14.99
CA LEU A 219 -11.99 3.84 13.88
C LEU A 219 -11.28 3.35 12.61
N ALA A 220 -10.54 2.24 12.71
CA ALA A 220 -9.83 1.69 11.56
C ALA A 220 -10.83 1.14 10.51
N HIS A 221 -10.62 1.46 9.25
CA HIS A 221 -11.48 1.00 8.15
C HIS A 221 -10.70 0.95 6.83
N PRO A 222 -11.07 0.06 5.90
CA PRO A 222 -10.50 0.06 4.57
C PRO A 222 -10.95 1.28 3.74
N VAL A 223 -10.07 1.74 2.85
CA VAL A 223 -10.39 2.79 1.88
C VAL A 223 -10.75 2.19 0.53
N TYR A 224 -11.96 2.45 0.06
CA TYR A 224 -12.47 1.99 -1.22
C TYR A 224 -12.49 3.16 -2.21
N VAL A 225 -11.68 3.05 -3.27
CA VAL A 225 -11.60 4.07 -4.33
C VAL A 225 -12.70 3.85 -5.38
N ARG A 226 -13.00 2.58 -5.68
CA ARG A 226 -14.07 2.24 -6.60
C ARG A 226 -15.41 2.18 -5.84
N ASN A 227 -16.34 3.07 -6.21
CA ASN A 227 -17.67 3.13 -5.60
C ASN A 227 -18.61 2.03 -6.10
N ARG A 228 -18.35 1.49 -7.30
CA ARG A 228 -19.24 0.51 -7.93
C ARG A 228 -18.42 -0.70 -8.41
N VAL A 229 -18.62 -1.84 -7.75
CA VAL A 229 -17.87 -3.09 -8.01
C VAL A 229 -18.76 -4.16 -8.68
N ALA A 230 -20.05 -3.96 -8.79
CA ALA A 230 -20.99 -4.88 -9.42
C ALA A 230 -22.21 -4.17 -9.97
N LEU A 231 -22.78 -4.72 -11.05
CA LEU A 231 -24.10 -4.35 -11.53
C LEU A 231 -25.18 -4.90 -10.59
N THR A 232 -26.23 -4.15 -10.37
CA THR A 232 -27.46 -4.65 -9.74
C THR A 232 -28.09 -5.73 -10.63
N MET A 233 -29.00 -6.51 -10.08
CA MET A 233 -29.72 -7.52 -10.88
C MET A 233 -30.55 -6.88 -12.01
N ALA A 234 -31.11 -5.70 -11.79
CA ALA A 234 -31.88 -4.96 -12.79
C ALA A 234 -30.98 -4.50 -13.96
N GLU A 235 -29.80 -3.96 -13.67
CA GLU A 235 -28.83 -3.50 -14.67
C GLU A 235 -28.24 -4.66 -15.47
N ARG A 236 -27.97 -5.83 -14.83
CA ARG A 236 -27.58 -7.05 -15.54
C ARG A 236 -28.69 -7.53 -16.47
N ALA A 237 -29.95 -7.48 -16.01
CA ALA A 237 -31.10 -7.84 -16.84
C ALA A 237 -31.31 -6.87 -18.01
N ALA A 238 -30.93 -5.60 -17.85
CA ALA A 238 -30.93 -4.58 -18.91
C ALA A 238 -29.74 -4.69 -19.87
N GLY A 239 -28.80 -5.62 -19.63
CA GLY A 239 -27.61 -5.81 -20.47
C GLY A 239 -26.54 -4.74 -20.31
N GLU A 240 -26.58 -3.97 -19.20
CA GLU A 240 -25.53 -3.01 -18.90
C GLU A 240 -24.20 -3.72 -18.59
N ARG A 241 -23.08 -3.06 -18.89
CA ARG A 241 -21.73 -3.48 -18.57
C ARG A 241 -21.11 -2.46 -17.63
N LEU A 242 -20.26 -2.94 -16.70
CA LEU A 242 -19.42 -2.08 -15.86
C LEU A 242 -18.34 -1.44 -16.71
#